data_c1516bcdc081bd92904ec2a2a07e245d
#
_entry.id   c1516bcdc081bd92904ec2a2a07e245d
#
_cell.length_a   1.000
_cell.length_b   1.000
_cell.length_c   1.000
_cell.angle_alpha   90.00
_cell.angle_beta   90.00
_cell.angle_gamma   90.00
#
_symmetry.space_group_name_H-M   'P 1'
#
loop_
_entity.id
_entity.type
_entity.pdbx_description
1 polymer ?
#
loop_
_entity_poly.entity_id
_entity_poly.type
_entity_poly.pdbx_seq_one_letter_code
_entity_poly.pdbx_strand_id
1 'polypeptide(L)'
;MTADPAQPAVTSRHVAKGLGTTVLARLGAVVEIVAQPLYVLMFGLAGYGLYAVLWATINLIENIFDLGMTSAMQRTVPQSASDAEAAGALRTAMLFGVGPCLVVAALIAWFASDLAPLLNVAERDRPLVVPAIQLFVWALPLWAFVEIATSAMRARMVFGAEIRLRIVWEQIMRLVFAGAFFAGGLGLKGLFVAHLCSLAITALLCVRLLRRHYDFALLWRGGRGSDVERNTFWAGLSILPSNVIARLFGDAPALILNLLLPGAAGAAAAGLFTIARKLSSVVQLVRVAFVYVIAPLAASAERADRAQVAEIYAYATRLIAAIALPLAAVLAAGSASLLSLFGDQAQVARAAVVILFFARAAEAVLGISLPVLQVVAAFRHQLTASLFGVAVAVGAGWLIVGQMDALTGVTLAMSIGLVVMAGIPMAQLAISERLHPFDRQFPLVALRGMLITLAAGLLALFISRLPDPVALPLIVLVAVAAIWSSLRFALPEADRASLGKTGRKLRLIS
;
A
#
# COMPACT_ATOMS: atom_id res chain seq x y z
N MET A 1 46.38 -2.58 12.92
CA MET A 1 45.06 -2.49 13.56
C MET A 1 44.64 -1.00 13.47
N THR A 2 44.03 -0.60 12.39
CA THR A 2 43.48 0.75 12.19
C THR A 2 41.99 0.68 12.57
N ALA A 3 41.61 1.50 13.55
CA ALA A 3 40.24 1.56 14.04
C ALA A 3 39.29 2.00 12.90
N ASP A 4 38.29 1.18 12.65
CA ASP A 4 37.16 1.45 11.74
C ASP A 4 36.43 2.72 12.24
N PRO A 5 36.18 3.73 11.39
CA PRO A 5 35.45 4.93 11.82
C PRO A 5 34.03 4.52 12.22
N ALA A 6 33.70 4.70 13.49
CA ALA A 6 32.41 4.43 14.10
C ALA A 6 31.30 5.03 13.22
N GLN A 7 30.44 4.17 12.66
CA GLN A 7 29.23 4.59 11.97
C GLN A 7 28.42 5.48 12.94
N PRO A 8 27.92 6.65 12.49
CA PRO A 8 27.22 7.56 13.39
C PRO A 8 25.99 6.86 13.96
N ALA A 9 25.92 6.79 15.27
CA ALA A 9 24.76 6.25 15.97
C ALA A 9 23.48 6.87 15.42
N VAL A 10 22.49 6.04 15.06
CA VAL A 10 21.19 6.48 14.55
C VAL A 10 20.53 7.30 15.66
N THR A 11 20.65 8.61 15.58
CA THR A 11 20.11 9.53 16.57
C THR A 11 18.60 9.66 16.39
N SER A 12 17.88 9.86 17.50
CA SER A 12 16.44 10.20 17.51
C SER A 12 16.04 11.34 16.53
N ARG A 13 17.02 12.14 16.13
CA ARG A 13 16.87 13.23 15.13
C ARG A 13 16.72 12.69 13.70
N HIS A 14 17.39 11.60 13.33
CA HIS A 14 17.23 10.94 12.02
C HIS A 14 15.89 10.25 11.91
N VAL A 15 15.44 9.62 13.01
CA VAL A 15 14.11 9.00 13.11
C VAL A 15 13.01 10.07 13.02
N ALA A 16 13.15 11.19 13.72
CA ALA A 16 12.19 12.29 13.69
C ALA A 16 12.12 12.98 12.29
N LYS A 17 13.24 13.10 11.58
CA LYS A 17 13.27 13.63 10.22
C LYS A 17 12.65 12.67 9.21
N GLY A 18 12.88 11.37 9.38
CA GLY A 18 12.22 10.31 8.61
C GLY A 18 10.70 10.27 8.84
N LEU A 19 10.25 10.42 10.08
CA LEU A 19 8.83 10.53 10.41
C LEU A 19 8.16 11.77 9.78
N GLY A 20 8.82 12.92 9.79
CA GLY A 20 8.29 14.16 9.18
C GLY A 20 8.09 14.04 7.67
N THR A 21 9.05 13.48 6.94
CA THR A 21 8.92 13.20 5.50
C THR A 21 7.86 12.14 5.22
N THR A 22 7.71 11.15 6.08
CA THR A 22 6.68 10.12 5.98
C THR A 22 5.28 10.71 6.20
N VAL A 23 5.09 11.64 7.12
CA VAL A 23 3.80 12.35 7.32
C VAL A 23 3.43 13.18 6.10
N LEU A 24 4.36 13.90 5.46
CA LEU A 24 4.08 14.62 4.22
C LEU A 24 3.69 13.68 3.07
N ALA A 25 4.32 12.50 2.98
CA ALA A 25 3.93 11.45 2.04
C ALA A 25 2.48 11.01 2.25
N ARG A 26 2.01 11.05 3.49
CA ARG A 26 0.66 10.63 3.87
C ARG A 26 -0.42 11.65 3.52
N LEU A 27 -0.10 12.92 3.44
CA LEU A 27 -1.04 13.94 2.95
C LEU A 27 -1.47 13.66 1.50
N GLY A 28 -0.61 13.11 0.67
CA GLY A 28 -0.97 12.68 -0.68
C GLY A 28 -1.97 11.51 -0.71
N ALA A 29 -1.85 10.56 0.24
CA ALA A 29 -2.85 9.49 0.37
C ALA A 29 -4.24 10.03 0.78
N VAL A 30 -4.29 11.13 1.53
CA VAL A 30 -5.56 11.82 1.84
C VAL A 30 -6.19 12.39 0.57
N VAL A 31 -5.40 13.01 -0.32
CA VAL A 31 -5.89 13.50 -1.62
C VAL A 31 -6.49 12.37 -2.43
N GLU A 32 -5.83 11.21 -2.48
CA GLU A 32 -6.34 10.04 -3.17
C GLU A 32 -7.67 9.56 -2.59
N ILE A 33 -7.81 9.52 -1.26
CA ILE A 33 -9.05 9.09 -0.59
C ILE A 33 -10.19 10.07 -0.86
N VAL A 34 -9.93 11.38 -0.80
CA VAL A 34 -10.92 12.44 -1.07
C VAL A 34 -11.34 12.46 -2.55
N ALA A 35 -10.44 12.11 -3.47
CA ALA A 35 -10.77 12.05 -4.90
C ALA A 35 -11.75 10.92 -5.25
N GLN A 36 -11.77 9.81 -4.49
CA GLN A 36 -12.62 8.65 -4.82
C GLN A 36 -14.13 8.97 -4.79
N PRO A 37 -14.71 9.61 -3.75
CA PRO A 37 -16.10 10.01 -3.77
C PRO A 37 -16.45 10.88 -4.98
N LEU A 38 -15.57 11.81 -5.35
CA LEU A 38 -15.77 12.69 -6.50
C LEU A 38 -15.84 11.91 -7.83
N TYR A 39 -14.98 10.88 -7.98
CA TYR A 39 -15.05 10.00 -9.16
C TYR A 39 -16.36 9.20 -9.20
N VAL A 40 -16.83 8.68 -8.06
CA VAL A 40 -18.12 7.97 -8.01
C VAL A 40 -19.29 8.91 -8.31
N LEU A 41 -19.27 10.14 -7.79
CA LEU A 41 -20.30 11.15 -8.06
C LEU A 41 -20.33 11.58 -9.53
N MET A 42 -19.16 11.79 -10.16
CA MET A 42 -19.07 12.21 -11.57
C MET A 42 -19.40 11.08 -12.55
N PHE A 43 -18.92 9.86 -12.31
CA PHE A 43 -18.94 8.78 -13.31
C PHE A 43 -19.90 7.64 -12.96
N GLY A 44 -20.51 7.68 -11.78
CA GLY A 44 -21.36 6.63 -11.23
C GLY A 44 -20.58 5.41 -10.73
N LEU A 45 -21.20 4.63 -9.86
CA LEU A 45 -20.56 3.48 -9.20
C LEU A 45 -20.08 2.40 -10.19
N ALA A 46 -20.92 2.06 -11.20
CA ALA A 46 -20.56 1.06 -12.21
C ALA A 46 -19.41 1.53 -13.12
N GLY A 47 -19.45 2.80 -13.57
CA GLY A 47 -18.37 3.39 -14.37
C GLY A 47 -17.05 3.47 -13.60
N TYR A 48 -17.10 3.90 -12.33
CA TYR A 48 -15.95 3.86 -11.44
C TYR A 48 -15.46 2.42 -11.23
N GLY A 49 -16.36 1.45 -11.14
CA GLY A 49 -16.03 0.03 -11.01
C GLY A 49 -15.28 -0.51 -12.22
N LEU A 50 -15.69 -0.19 -13.45
CA LEU A 50 -14.95 -0.54 -14.67
C LEU A 50 -13.53 0.06 -14.64
N TYR A 51 -13.41 1.34 -14.29
CA TYR A 51 -12.10 1.97 -14.11
C TYR A 51 -11.25 1.23 -13.06
N ALA A 52 -11.85 0.86 -11.92
CA ALA A 52 -11.16 0.15 -10.84
C ALA A 52 -10.66 -1.23 -11.27
N VAL A 53 -11.46 -1.98 -12.06
CA VAL A 53 -11.08 -3.29 -12.62
C VAL A 53 -9.90 -3.14 -13.58
N LEU A 54 -10.00 -2.21 -14.54
CA LEU A 54 -8.91 -1.99 -15.50
C LEU A 54 -7.63 -1.54 -14.79
N TRP A 55 -7.73 -0.65 -13.80
CA TRP A 55 -6.57 -0.23 -13.01
C TRP A 55 -5.97 -1.36 -12.18
N ALA A 56 -6.81 -2.19 -11.54
CA ALA A 56 -6.34 -3.37 -10.81
C ALA A 56 -5.65 -4.37 -11.73
N THR A 57 -6.18 -4.59 -12.93
CA THR A 57 -5.57 -5.44 -13.96
C THR A 57 -4.21 -4.91 -14.39
N ILE A 58 -4.09 -3.59 -14.66
CA ILE A 58 -2.82 -2.94 -15.01
C ILE A 58 -1.80 -3.13 -13.89
N ASN A 59 -2.18 -2.92 -12.62
CA ASN A 59 -1.29 -3.10 -11.48
C ASN A 59 -0.80 -4.55 -11.32
N LEU A 60 -1.68 -5.54 -11.54
CA LEU A 60 -1.30 -6.96 -11.48
C LEU A 60 -0.34 -7.32 -12.61
N ILE A 61 -0.62 -6.89 -13.83
CA ILE A 61 0.22 -7.13 -15.00
C ILE A 61 1.56 -6.44 -14.83
N GLU A 62 1.58 -5.18 -14.41
CA GLU A 62 2.81 -4.43 -14.15
C GLU A 62 3.72 -5.16 -13.17
N ASN A 63 3.18 -5.62 -12.03
CA ASN A 63 3.97 -6.33 -11.04
C ASN A 63 4.59 -7.65 -11.52
N ILE A 64 3.98 -8.30 -12.52
CA ILE A 64 4.53 -9.50 -13.15
C ILE A 64 5.62 -9.10 -14.14
N PHE A 65 5.35 -8.16 -15.02
CA PHE A 65 6.19 -7.81 -16.16
C PHE A 65 7.24 -6.73 -15.87
N ASP A 66 7.16 -6.04 -14.72
CA ASP A 66 8.29 -5.27 -14.14
C ASP A 66 9.47 -6.17 -13.77
N LEU A 67 9.28 -7.49 -13.68
CA LEU A 67 10.30 -8.48 -13.34
C LEU A 67 11.06 -8.14 -12.04
N GLY A 68 10.41 -7.40 -11.12
CA GLY A 68 10.97 -6.96 -9.85
C GLY A 68 12.03 -5.85 -9.97
N MET A 69 12.13 -5.20 -11.13
CA MET A 69 13.15 -4.18 -11.40
C MET A 69 13.03 -2.97 -10.47
N THR A 70 11.81 -2.58 -10.11
CA THR A 70 11.56 -1.53 -9.12
C THR A 70 12.23 -1.81 -7.78
N SER A 71 12.20 -3.06 -7.31
CA SER A 71 12.84 -3.48 -6.06
C SER A 71 14.35 -3.69 -6.23
N ALA A 72 14.79 -4.20 -7.37
CA ALA A 72 16.21 -4.41 -7.68
C ALA A 72 17.03 -3.12 -7.58
N MET A 73 16.48 -2.01 -8.08
CA MET A 73 17.13 -0.69 -8.03
C MET A 73 17.53 -0.29 -6.61
N GLN A 74 16.68 -0.55 -5.62
CA GLN A 74 16.94 -0.18 -4.22
C GLN A 74 18.06 -1.03 -3.59
N ARG A 75 18.35 -2.19 -4.16
CA ARG A 75 19.42 -3.06 -3.70
C ARG A 75 20.74 -2.77 -4.40
N THR A 76 20.72 -2.61 -5.72
CA THR A 76 21.95 -2.58 -6.55
C THR A 76 22.56 -1.18 -6.68
N VAL A 77 21.74 -0.13 -6.80
CA VAL A 77 22.26 1.23 -6.95
C VAL A 77 23.06 1.71 -5.73
N PRO A 78 22.65 1.48 -4.45
CA PRO A 78 23.48 1.83 -3.30
C PRO A 78 24.79 1.07 -3.21
N GLN A 79 24.92 -0.07 -3.88
CA GLN A 79 26.13 -0.92 -3.91
C GLN A 79 27.03 -0.59 -5.12
N SER A 80 26.61 0.28 -6.03
CA SER A 80 27.39 0.66 -7.20
C SER A 80 28.62 1.48 -6.80
N ALA A 81 29.79 1.12 -7.32
CA ALA A 81 31.05 1.81 -7.03
C ALA A 81 31.21 3.11 -7.86
N SER A 82 30.44 3.26 -8.95
CA SER A 82 30.53 4.42 -9.84
C SER A 82 29.17 4.83 -10.40
N ASP A 83 29.09 6.06 -10.91
CA ASP A 83 27.91 6.56 -11.60
C ASP A 83 27.61 5.77 -12.90
N ALA A 84 28.64 5.21 -13.53
CA ALA A 84 28.47 4.35 -14.70
C ALA A 84 27.75 3.04 -14.33
N GLU A 85 28.10 2.41 -13.22
CA GLU A 85 27.43 1.22 -12.70
C GLU A 85 25.98 1.52 -12.30
N ALA A 86 25.74 2.62 -11.60
CA ALA A 86 24.39 3.02 -11.24
C ALA A 86 23.54 3.33 -12.47
N ALA A 87 24.11 3.92 -13.51
CA ALA A 87 23.45 4.11 -14.82
C ALA A 87 23.18 2.78 -15.52
N GLY A 88 24.10 1.81 -15.44
CA GLY A 88 23.92 0.44 -15.94
C GLY A 88 22.76 -0.27 -15.26
N ALA A 89 22.66 -0.18 -13.93
CA ALA A 89 21.54 -0.72 -13.17
C ALA A 89 20.20 -0.10 -13.62
N LEU A 90 20.14 1.24 -13.78
CA LEU A 90 18.95 1.94 -14.27
C LEU A 90 18.59 1.51 -15.70
N ARG A 91 19.55 1.39 -16.60
CA ARG A 91 19.33 0.91 -17.97
C ARG A 91 18.72 -0.48 -17.97
N THR A 92 19.25 -1.40 -17.19
CA THR A 92 18.74 -2.77 -17.05
C THR A 92 17.31 -2.75 -16.52
N ALA A 93 17.04 -1.97 -15.48
CA ALA A 93 15.70 -1.85 -14.92
C ALA A 93 14.70 -1.26 -15.92
N MET A 94 15.08 -0.24 -16.70
CA MET A 94 14.22 0.31 -17.74
C MET A 94 13.96 -0.69 -18.87
N LEU A 95 14.99 -1.42 -19.31
CA LEU A 95 14.87 -2.39 -20.41
C LEU A 95 13.98 -3.57 -20.01
N PHE A 96 14.21 -4.16 -18.83
CA PHE A 96 13.53 -5.38 -18.39
C PHE A 96 12.26 -5.11 -17.56
N GLY A 97 12.02 -3.89 -17.09
CA GLY A 97 10.78 -3.52 -16.44
C GLY A 97 9.79 -2.80 -17.36
N VAL A 98 10.25 -1.75 -18.08
CA VAL A 98 9.35 -1.00 -18.97
C VAL A 98 9.17 -1.72 -20.33
N GLY A 99 10.23 -2.34 -20.85
CA GLY A 99 10.19 -3.02 -22.16
C GLY A 99 9.10 -4.09 -22.26
N PRO A 100 9.07 -5.09 -21.37
CA PRO A 100 8.00 -6.09 -21.34
C PRO A 100 6.61 -5.49 -21.15
N CYS A 101 6.47 -4.49 -20.29
CA CYS A 101 5.20 -3.77 -20.08
C CYS A 101 4.70 -3.09 -21.37
N LEU A 102 5.62 -2.53 -22.19
CA LEU A 102 5.28 -1.94 -23.49
C LEU A 102 4.77 -3.01 -24.48
N VAL A 103 5.45 -4.14 -24.55
CA VAL A 103 5.04 -5.27 -25.43
C VAL A 103 3.67 -5.79 -25.02
N VAL A 104 3.48 -6.02 -23.73
CA VAL A 104 2.20 -6.52 -23.19
C VAL A 104 1.08 -5.51 -23.41
N ALA A 105 1.35 -4.21 -23.23
CA ALA A 105 0.36 -3.16 -23.53
C ALA A 105 -0.06 -3.18 -25.01
N ALA A 106 0.89 -3.33 -25.94
CA ALA A 106 0.59 -3.43 -27.36
C ALA A 106 -0.23 -4.68 -27.69
N LEU A 107 0.09 -5.83 -27.08
CA LEU A 107 -0.67 -7.08 -27.25
C LEU A 107 -2.10 -6.94 -26.71
N ILE A 108 -2.26 -6.40 -25.50
CA ILE A 108 -3.60 -6.17 -24.93
C ILE A 108 -4.42 -5.18 -25.78
N ALA A 109 -3.80 -4.11 -26.29
CA ALA A 109 -4.46 -3.18 -27.19
C ALA A 109 -4.90 -3.87 -28.50
N TRP A 110 -4.08 -4.77 -29.03
CA TRP A 110 -4.39 -5.54 -30.24
C TRP A 110 -5.55 -6.52 -30.02
N PHE A 111 -5.54 -7.25 -28.91
CA PHE A 111 -6.56 -8.24 -28.56
C PHE A 111 -7.71 -7.64 -27.72
N ALA A 112 -7.88 -6.31 -27.68
CA ALA A 112 -8.88 -5.66 -26.85
C ALA A 112 -10.31 -6.15 -27.13
N SER A 113 -10.64 -6.45 -28.41
CA SER A 113 -11.95 -6.98 -28.82
C SER A 113 -12.24 -8.36 -28.22
N ASP A 114 -11.21 -9.21 -28.10
CA ASP A 114 -11.33 -10.57 -27.56
C ASP A 114 -11.35 -10.57 -26.03
N LEU A 115 -10.72 -9.57 -25.41
CA LEU A 115 -10.66 -9.40 -23.96
C LEU A 115 -11.91 -8.71 -23.39
N ALA A 116 -12.54 -7.83 -24.18
CA ALA A 116 -13.70 -7.07 -23.73
C ALA A 116 -14.88 -7.94 -23.22
N PRO A 117 -15.22 -9.09 -23.83
CA PRO A 117 -16.29 -9.97 -23.33
C PRO A 117 -16.02 -10.58 -21.95
N LEU A 118 -14.76 -10.63 -21.51
CA LEU A 118 -14.40 -11.14 -20.20
C LEU A 118 -14.79 -10.17 -19.07
N LEU A 119 -14.98 -8.88 -19.39
CA LEU A 119 -15.32 -7.86 -18.40
C LEU A 119 -16.83 -7.71 -18.27
N ASN A 120 -17.31 -7.84 -17.05
CA ASN A 120 -18.70 -7.61 -16.71
C ASN A 120 -18.96 -6.11 -16.46
N VAL A 121 -19.77 -5.49 -17.32
CA VAL A 121 -20.06 -4.07 -17.31
C VAL A 121 -21.55 -3.80 -17.49
N ALA A 122 -21.99 -2.60 -17.14
CA ALA A 122 -23.36 -2.18 -17.46
C ALA A 122 -23.56 -2.12 -18.99
N GLU A 123 -24.74 -2.50 -19.48
CA GLU A 123 -25.06 -2.53 -20.92
C GLU A 123 -24.78 -1.18 -21.61
N ARG A 124 -25.09 -0.08 -20.96
CA ARG A 124 -24.80 1.28 -21.47
C ARG A 124 -23.30 1.53 -21.66
N ASP A 125 -22.42 0.86 -20.90
CA ASP A 125 -20.97 1.07 -20.93
C ASP A 125 -20.28 0.05 -21.85
N ARG A 126 -21.00 -0.97 -22.35
CA ARG A 126 -20.46 -2.02 -23.22
C ARG A 126 -19.74 -1.49 -24.47
N PRO A 127 -20.29 -0.50 -25.21
CA PRO A 127 -19.59 0.06 -26.37
C PRO A 127 -18.27 0.77 -26.02
N LEU A 128 -18.10 1.14 -24.75
CA LEU A 128 -16.90 1.84 -24.27
C LEU A 128 -15.77 0.90 -23.88
N VAL A 129 -16.03 -0.40 -23.69
CA VAL A 129 -15.04 -1.34 -23.12
C VAL A 129 -13.83 -1.50 -24.02
N VAL A 130 -14.02 -1.79 -25.30
CA VAL A 130 -12.91 -1.95 -26.25
C VAL A 130 -12.07 -0.68 -26.36
N PRO A 131 -12.65 0.52 -26.61
CA PRO A 131 -11.90 1.76 -26.62
C PRO A 131 -11.22 2.06 -25.26
N ALA A 132 -11.87 1.70 -24.13
CA ALA A 132 -11.28 1.88 -22.80
C ALA A 132 -10.04 1.00 -22.61
N ILE A 133 -10.08 -0.28 -22.99
CA ILE A 133 -8.92 -1.18 -22.93
C ILE A 133 -7.80 -0.63 -23.82
N GLN A 134 -8.11 -0.32 -25.10
CA GLN A 134 -7.11 0.17 -26.06
C GLN A 134 -6.43 1.46 -25.61
N LEU A 135 -7.18 2.35 -25.00
CA LEU A 135 -6.65 3.61 -24.48
C LEU A 135 -5.90 3.41 -23.17
N PHE A 136 -6.55 2.77 -22.19
CA PHE A 136 -6.05 2.77 -20.81
C PHE A 136 -4.89 1.82 -20.58
N VAL A 137 -4.70 0.81 -21.43
CA VAL A 137 -3.56 -0.11 -21.31
C VAL A 137 -2.20 0.59 -21.42
N TRP A 138 -2.13 1.75 -22.08
CA TRP A 138 -0.89 2.56 -22.12
C TRP A 138 -0.49 3.16 -20.78
N ALA A 139 -1.38 3.09 -19.77
CA ALA A 139 -0.99 3.36 -18.39
C ALA A 139 0.04 2.35 -17.88
N LEU A 140 0.08 1.11 -18.42
CA LEU A 140 0.99 0.05 -17.99
C LEU A 140 2.48 0.45 -18.16
N PRO A 141 3.00 0.77 -19.35
CA PRO A 141 4.40 1.17 -19.48
C PRO A 141 4.70 2.52 -18.82
N LEU A 142 3.75 3.45 -18.78
CA LEU A 142 3.92 4.73 -18.09
C LEU A 142 4.07 4.52 -16.58
N TRP A 143 3.24 3.65 -16.01
CA TRP A 143 3.28 3.32 -14.59
C TRP A 143 4.58 2.59 -14.21
N ALA A 144 4.98 1.56 -14.97
CA ALA A 144 6.25 0.87 -14.78
C ALA A 144 7.45 1.84 -14.83
N PHE A 145 7.43 2.78 -15.78
CA PHE A 145 8.46 3.82 -15.88
C PHE A 145 8.49 4.71 -14.63
N VAL A 146 7.35 5.19 -14.15
CA VAL A 146 7.25 6.05 -12.95
C VAL A 146 7.72 5.31 -11.70
N GLU A 147 7.33 4.02 -11.55
CA GLU A 147 7.77 3.18 -10.42
C GLU A 147 9.28 3.00 -10.41
N ILE A 148 9.90 2.63 -11.53
CA ILE A 148 11.35 2.45 -11.64
C ILE A 148 12.07 3.78 -11.44
N ALA A 149 11.60 4.87 -12.06
CA ALA A 149 12.21 6.19 -11.93
C ALA A 149 12.21 6.70 -10.49
N THR A 150 11.09 6.56 -9.78
CA THR A 150 11.00 6.97 -8.37
C THR A 150 11.80 6.05 -7.46
N SER A 151 11.89 4.75 -7.78
CA SER A 151 12.76 3.80 -7.09
C SER A 151 14.24 4.14 -7.25
N ALA A 152 14.66 4.53 -8.47
CA ALA A 152 16.00 5.01 -8.75
C ALA A 152 16.37 6.24 -7.91
N MET A 153 15.41 7.14 -7.68
CA MET A 153 15.61 8.30 -6.81
C MET A 153 15.77 7.91 -5.34
N ARG A 154 14.93 6.98 -4.85
CA ARG A 154 15.06 6.44 -3.49
C ARG A 154 16.42 5.79 -3.29
N ALA A 155 16.89 5.04 -4.26
CA ALA A 155 18.21 4.40 -4.23
C ALA A 155 19.35 5.39 -4.13
N ARG A 156 19.19 6.61 -4.66
CA ARG A 156 20.09 7.76 -4.51
C ARG A 156 19.77 8.62 -3.27
N MET A 157 18.95 8.13 -2.32
CA MET A 157 18.56 8.84 -1.09
C MET A 157 17.75 10.14 -1.33
N VAL A 158 17.13 10.29 -2.50
CA VAL A 158 16.29 11.45 -2.86
C VAL A 158 14.83 11.15 -2.58
N PHE A 159 14.46 11.04 -1.31
CA PHE A 159 13.15 10.59 -0.86
C PHE A 159 11.98 11.55 -1.15
N GLY A 160 12.21 12.85 -1.16
CA GLY A 160 11.13 13.84 -1.35
C GLY A 160 10.56 13.92 -2.77
N ALA A 161 11.24 13.35 -3.76
CA ALA A 161 10.84 13.42 -5.16
C ALA A 161 9.62 12.52 -5.45
N GLU A 162 9.63 11.28 -4.99
CA GLU A 162 8.51 10.34 -5.14
C GLU A 162 7.24 10.90 -4.53
N ILE A 163 7.33 11.42 -3.31
CA ILE A 163 6.20 11.97 -2.58
C ILE A 163 5.56 13.11 -3.37
N ARG A 164 6.36 14.06 -3.84
CA ARG A 164 5.86 15.22 -4.58
C ARG A 164 5.27 14.84 -5.93
N LEU A 165 5.93 13.99 -6.70
CA LEU A 165 5.52 13.69 -8.06
C LEU A 165 4.37 12.67 -8.10
N ARG A 166 4.53 11.54 -7.42
CA ARG A 166 3.59 10.42 -7.52
C ARG A 166 2.42 10.52 -6.56
N ILE A 167 2.68 10.94 -5.31
CA ILE A 167 1.65 10.91 -4.27
C ILE A 167 0.84 12.19 -4.25
N VAL A 168 1.43 13.35 -4.57
CA VAL A 168 0.74 14.65 -4.54
C VAL A 168 0.34 15.10 -5.94
N TRP A 169 1.32 15.36 -6.83
CA TRP A 169 1.04 15.96 -8.13
C TRP A 169 0.22 15.07 -9.05
N GLU A 170 0.55 13.79 -9.16
CA GLU A 170 -0.19 12.84 -10.00
C GLU A 170 -1.66 12.75 -9.57
N GLN A 171 -1.95 12.66 -8.26
CA GLN A 171 -3.30 12.57 -7.75
C GLN A 171 -4.10 13.85 -7.96
N ILE A 172 -3.48 15.02 -7.72
CA ILE A 172 -4.11 16.33 -7.95
C ILE A 172 -4.40 16.52 -9.43
N MET A 173 -3.43 16.26 -10.31
CA MET A 173 -3.61 16.40 -11.76
C MET A 173 -4.69 15.44 -12.28
N ARG A 174 -4.73 14.21 -11.80
CA ARG A 174 -5.79 13.26 -12.16
C ARG A 174 -7.17 13.81 -11.81
N LEU A 175 -7.33 14.32 -10.58
CA LEU A 175 -8.60 14.89 -10.14
C LEU A 175 -9.01 16.13 -10.97
N VAL A 176 -8.07 17.04 -11.23
CA VAL A 176 -8.30 18.24 -12.04
C VAL A 176 -8.71 17.86 -13.47
N PHE A 177 -7.99 16.95 -14.11
CA PHE A 177 -8.33 16.49 -15.45
C PHE A 177 -9.65 15.72 -15.47
N ALA A 178 -9.94 14.88 -14.47
CA ALA A 178 -11.21 14.16 -14.38
C ALA A 178 -12.38 15.14 -14.29
N GLY A 179 -12.29 16.19 -13.47
CA GLY A 179 -13.28 17.25 -13.37
C GLY A 179 -13.43 18.04 -14.69
N ALA A 180 -12.31 18.42 -15.31
CA ALA A 180 -12.32 19.17 -16.57
C ALA A 180 -12.94 18.36 -17.72
N PHE A 181 -12.58 17.08 -17.85
CA PHE A 181 -13.12 16.23 -18.90
C PHE A 181 -14.57 15.82 -18.66
N PHE A 182 -14.98 15.68 -17.39
CA PHE A 182 -16.37 15.49 -17.02
C PHE A 182 -17.21 16.71 -17.42
N ALA A 183 -16.76 17.92 -17.06
CA ALA A 183 -17.42 19.17 -17.44
C ALA A 183 -17.43 19.37 -18.98
N GLY A 184 -16.41 18.87 -19.68
CA GLY A 184 -16.33 18.86 -21.16
C GLY A 184 -17.21 17.80 -21.84
N GLY A 185 -17.99 17.01 -21.09
CA GLY A 185 -18.93 16.03 -21.63
C GLY A 185 -18.30 14.71 -22.14
N LEU A 186 -17.03 14.43 -21.79
CA LEU A 186 -16.38 13.17 -22.21
C LEU A 186 -16.92 11.93 -21.48
N GLY A 187 -17.77 12.10 -20.46
CA GLY A 187 -18.33 11.01 -19.69
C GLY A 187 -17.22 10.10 -19.10
N LEU A 188 -17.49 8.80 -19.04
CA LEU A 188 -16.55 7.81 -18.46
C LEU A 188 -15.19 7.77 -19.17
N LYS A 189 -15.13 8.02 -20.50
CA LYS A 189 -13.85 8.13 -21.23
C LYS A 189 -12.94 9.20 -20.62
N GLY A 190 -13.52 10.28 -20.10
CA GLY A 190 -12.79 11.36 -19.45
C GLY A 190 -11.98 10.90 -18.25
N LEU A 191 -12.43 9.91 -17.48
CA LEU A 191 -11.69 9.37 -16.33
C LEU A 191 -10.43 8.61 -16.78
N PHE A 192 -10.52 7.80 -17.84
CA PHE A 192 -9.37 7.09 -18.39
C PHE A 192 -8.33 8.05 -18.98
N VAL A 193 -8.80 9.03 -19.76
CA VAL A 193 -7.93 10.07 -20.34
C VAL A 193 -7.26 10.89 -19.23
N ALA A 194 -8.01 11.28 -18.19
CA ALA A 194 -7.47 12.03 -17.05
C ALA A 194 -6.33 11.29 -16.35
N HIS A 195 -6.49 9.98 -16.16
CA HIS A 195 -5.45 9.17 -15.56
C HIS A 195 -4.21 9.07 -16.45
N LEU A 196 -4.38 8.82 -17.75
CA LEU A 196 -3.27 8.78 -18.70
C LEU A 196 -2.53 10.12 -18.79
N CYS A 197 -3.24 11.23 -18.86
CA CYS A 197 -2.64 12.56 -18.87
C CYS A 197 -1.84 12.82 -17.58
N SER A 198 -2.40 12.47 -16.43
CA SER A 198 -1.69 12.64 -15.15
C SER A 198 -0.42 11.78 -15.08
N LEU A 199 -0.48 10.52 -15.53
CA LEU A 199 0.69 9.64 -15.61
C LEU A 199 1.73 10.13 -16.61
N ALA A 200 1.31 10.56 -17.80
CA ALA A 200 2.22 11.08 -18.81
C ALA A 200 2.98 12.32 -18.32
N ILE A 201 2.29 13.27 -17.67
CA ILE A 201 2.94 14.44 -17.06
C ILE A 201 3.89 13.99 -15.94
N THR A 202 3.48 13.05 -15.09
CA THR A 202 4.33 12.52 -14.03
C THR A 202 5.57 11.83 -14.60
N ALA A 203 5.43 11.05 -15.68
CA ALA A 203 6.54 10.44 -16.38
C ALA A 203 7.52 11.49 -16.95
N LEU A 204 7.03 12.55 -17.57
CA LEU A 204 7.85 13.66 -18.06
C LEU A 204 8.61 14.35 -16.93
N LEU A 205 7.96 14.57 -15.78
CA LEU A 205 8.62 15.12 -14.59
C LEU A 205 9.67 14.17 -14.03
N CYS A 206 9.42 12.84 -14.06
CA CYS A 206 10.40 11.83 -13.68
C CYS A 206 11.60 11.82 -14.63
N VAL A 207 11.43 11.97 -15.96
CA VAL A 207 12.56 12.12 -16.90
C VAL A 207 13.41 13.34 -16.53
N ARG A 208 12.76 14.49 -16.27
CA ARG A 208 13.50 15.72 -15.86
C ARG A 208 14.27 15.49 -14.56
N LEU A 209 13.69 14.75 -13.62
CA LEU A 209 14.32 14.44 -12.34
C LEU A 209 15.49 13.47 -12.51
N LEU A 210 15.33 12.41 -13.30
CA LEU A 210 16.38 11.44 -13.61
C LEU A 210 17.60 12.15 -14.26
N ARG A 211 17.38 13.06 -15.21
CA ARG A 211 18.45 13.84 -15.84
C ARG A 211 19.30 14.67 -14.87
N ARG A 212 18.79 14.98 -13.68
CA ARG A 212 19.52 15.72 -12.65
C ARG A 212 20.40 14.85 -11.76
N HIS A 213 20.11 13.53 -11.71
CA HIS A 213 20.75 12.60 -10.77
C HIS A 213 21.47 11.44 -11.47
N TYR A 214 21.24 11.25 -12.76
CA TYR A 214 21.88 10.24 -13.58
C TYR A 214 22.40 10.89 -14.85
N ASP A 215 23.64 10.55 -15.24
CA ASP A 215 24.18 10.97 -16.52
C ASP A 215 23.56 10.12 -17.65
N PHE A 216 22.73 10.78 -18.46
CA PHE A 216 22.07 10.13 -19.59
C PHE A 216 23.02 9.67 -20.69
N ALA A 217 24.22 10.28 -20.79
CA ALA A 217 25.23 9.81 -21.74
C ALA A 217 25.75 8.42 -21.35
N LEU A 218 25.88 8.13 -20.04
CA LEU A 218 26.29 6.84 -19.52
C LEU A 218 25.21 5.74 -19.74
N LEU A 219 23.92 6.11 -19.76
CA LEU A 219 22.85 5.17 -20.08
C LEU A 219 22.98 4.59 -21.50
N TRP A 220 23.45 5.39 -22.46
CA TRP A 220 23.58 4.99 -23.87
C TRP A 220 24.95 4.47 -24.23
N ARG A 221 26.03 5.06 -23.66
CA ARG A 221 27.44 4.78 -24.02
C ARG A 221 28.14 3.82 -23.05
N GLY A 222 27.54 3.54 -21.89
CA GLY A 222 28.13 2.61 -20.91
C GLY A 222 28.25 1.19 -21.47
N GLY A 223 29.33 0.49 -21.09
CA GLY A 223 29.56 -0.91 -21.47
C GLY A 223 28.34 -1.78 -21.12
N ARG A 224 27.96 -2.69 -22.01
CA ARG A 224 26.87 -3.66 -21.78
C ARG A 224 27.44 -4.92 -21.14
N GLY A 225 26.64 -5.56 -20.26
CA GLY A 225 27.01 -6.85 -19.67
C GLY A 225 27.89 -6.75 -18.43
N SER A 226 27.88 -5.60 -17.73
CA SER A 226 28.57 -5.45 -16.45
C SER A 226 27.98 -6.38 -15.39
N ASP A 227 28.79 -6.76 -14.38
CA ASP A 227 28.31 -7.57 -13.25
C ASP A 227 27.15 -6.91 -12.51
N VAL A 228 27.14 -5.58 -12.43
CA VAL A 228 26.04 -4.81 -11.81
C VAL A 228 24.74 -4.97 -12.58
N GLU A 229 24.77 -4.95 -13.90
CA GLU A 229 23.57 -5.17 -14.74
C GLU A 229 23.01 -6.58 -14.54
N ARG A 230 23.89 -7.60 -14.59
CA ARG A 230 23.50 -8.99 -14.34
C ARG A 230 22.94 -9.16 -12.93
N ASN A 231 23.57 -8.56 -11.92
CA ASN A 231 23.12 -8.61 -10.55
C ASN A 231 21.77 -7.89 -10.37
N THR A 232 21.53 -6.76 -11.06
CA THR A 232 20.24 -6.07 -11.05
C THR A 232 19.13 -6.95 -11.61
N PHE A 233 19.33 -7.60 -12.73
CA PHE A 233 18.36 -8.50 -13.33
C PHE A 233 18.01 -9.67 -12.40
N TRP A 234 19.02 -10.38 -11.87
CA TRP A 234 18.79 -11.51 -10.97
C TRP A 234 18.22 -11.10 -9.62
N ALA A 235 18.59 -9.93 -9.10
CA ALA A 235 18.00 -9.39 -7.89
C ALA A 235 16.50 -9.11 -8.08
N GLY A 236 16.10 -8.57 -9.23
CA GLY A 236 14.69 -8.36 -9.56
C GLY A 236 13.92 -9.69 -9.65
N LEU A 237 14.43 -10.62 -10.44
CA LEU A 237 13.78 -11.91 -10.65
C LEU A 237 13.63 -12.71 -9.33
N SER A 238 14.59 -12.58 -8.42
CA SER A 238 14.52 -13.27 -7.11
C SER A 238 13.43 -12.74 -6.18
N ILE A 239 13.08 -11.45 -6.26
CA ILE A 239 12.06 -10.82 -5.42
C ILE A 239 10.67 -10.82 -6.05
N LEU A 240 10.59 -11.04 -7.36
CA LEU A 240 9.35 -11.02 -8.15
C LEU A 240 8.21 -11.85 -7.53
N PRO A 241 8.40 -13.12 -7.11
CA PRO A 241 7.30 -13.92 -6.57
C PRO A 241 6.64 -13.26 -5.35
N SER A 242 7.45 -12.69 -4.46
CA SER A 242 6.95 -12.02 -3.25
C SER A 242 6.18 -10.74 -3.58
N ASN A 243 6.65 -9.96 -4.57
CA ASN A 243 5.96 -8.75 -5.01
C ASN A 243 4.61 -9.08 -5.64
N VAL A 244 4.56 -10.07 -6.53
CA VAL A 244 3.31 -10.52 -7.17
C VAL A 244 2.30 -10.99 -6.14
N ILE A 245 2.71 -11.84 -5.19
CA ILE A 245 1.81 -12.34 -4.15
C ILE A 245 1.28 -11.19 -3.27
N ALA A 246 2.13 -10.25 -2.88
CA ALA A 246 1.69 -9.09 -2.08
C ALA A 246 0.65 -8.24 -2.82
N ARG A 247 0.76 -8.10 -4.13
CA ARG A 247 -0.22 -7.36 -4.96
C ARG A 247 -1.52 -8.10 -5.16
N LEU A 248 -1.51 -9.43 -5.20
CA LEU A 248 -2.74 -10.22 -5.34
C LEU A 248 -3.78 -9.87 -4.28
N PHE A 249 -3.38 -9.74 -3.02
CA PHE A 249 -4.29 -9.35 -1.93
C PHE A 249 -4.89 -7.94 -2.07
N GLY A 250 -4.20 -7.05 -2.78
CA GLY A 250 -4.68 -5.69 -3.02
C GLY A 250 -5.61 -5.56 -4.23
N ASP A 251 -5.23 -6.14 -5.34
CA ASP A 251 -5.82 -5.82 -6.64
C ASP A 251 -6.68 -6.95 -7.22
N ALA A 252 -6.35 -8.24 -6.94
CA ALA A 252 -7.12 -9.37 -7.46
C ALA A 252 -8.60 -9.40 -7.02
N PRO A 253 -9.00 -9.02 -5.79
CA PRO A 253 -10.41 -9.08 -5.40
C PRO A 253 -11.34 -8.25 -6.28
N ALA A 254 -10.91 -7.08 -6.77
CA ALA A 254 -11.72 -6.28 -7.68
C ALA A 254 -11.97 -7.00 -9.01
N LEU A 255 -10.93 -7.66 -9.54
CA LEU A 255 -11.05 -8.47 -10.76
C LEU A 255 -11.91 -9.71 -10.52
N ILE A 256 -11.68 -10.44 -9.42
CA ILE A 256 -12.46 -11.62 -9.05
C ILE A 256 -13.95 -11.28 -8.93
N LEU A 257 -14.31 -10.19 -8.25
CA LEU A 257 -15.69 -9.75 -8.11
C LEU A 257 -16.33 -9.37 -9.44
N ASN A 258 -15.57 -8.73 -10.33
CA ASN A 258 -16.06 -8.45 -11.66
C ASN A 258 -16.33 -9.72 -12.47
N LEU A 259 -15.46 -10.73 -12.36
CA LEU A 259 -15.64 -12.00 -13.09
C LEU A 259 -16.74 -12.89 -12.49
N LEU A 260 -16.96 -12.83 -11.17
CA LEU A 260 -17.97 -13.66 -10.49
C LEU A 260 -19.40 -13.17 -10.72
N LEU A 261 -19.61 -11.86 -10.87
CA LEU A 261 -20.93 -11.26 -10.95
C LEU A 261 -21.21 -10.74 -12.36
N PRO A 262 -22.39 -11.03 -12.94
CA PRO A 262 -22.68 -10.64 -14.32
C PRO A 262 -22.98 -9.13 -14.45
N GLY A 263 -22.62 -8.56 -15.59
CA GLY A 263 -23.02 -7.25 -16.04
C GLY A 263 -22.65 -6.11 -15.08
N ALA A 264 -23.60 -5.19 -14.86
CA ALA A 264 -23.40 -4.03 -14.00
C ALA A 264 -23.08 -4.39 -12.55
N ALA A 265 -23.56 -5.55 -12.05
CA ALA A 265 -23.30 -5.99 -10.69
C ALA A 265 -21.81 -6.29 -10.47
N GLY A 266 -21.14 -6.89 -11.46
CA GLY A 266 -19.70 -7.16 -11.40
C GLY A 266 -18.87 -5.88 -11.34
N ALA A 267 -19.18 -4.90 -12.21
CA ALA A 267 -18.53 -3.60 -12.17
C ALA A 267 -18.77 -2.87 -10.84
N ALA A 268 -20.02 -2.84 -10.36
CA ALA A 268 -20.38 -2.20 -9.11
C ALA A 268 -19.67 -2.82 -7.91
N ALA A 269 -19.64 -4.18 -7.83
CA ALA A 269 -18.95 -4.88 -6.74
C ALA A 269 -17.44 -4.61 -6.72
N ALA A 270 -16.80 -4.57 -7.88
CA ALA A 270 -15.39 -4.20 -7.98
C ALA A 270 -15.14 -2.75 -7.53
N GLY A 271 -16.04 -1.83 -7.89
CA GLY A 271 -16.01 -0.44 -7.41
C GLY A 271 -16.17 -0.36 -5.89
N LEU A 272 -17.16 -1.06 -5.32
CA LEU A 272 -17.42 -1.13 -3.88
C LEU A 272 -16.23 -1.72 -3.10
N PHE A 273 -15.63 -2.79 -3.61
CA PHE A 273 -14.42 -3.35 -3.00
C PHE A 273 -13.27 -2.33 -3.03
N THR A 274 -13.08 -1.63 -4.15
CA THR A 274 -12.02 -0.62 -4.29
C THR A 274 -12.23 0.54 -3.32
N ILE A 275 -13.47 1.00 -3.12
CA ILE A 275 -13.83 1.99 -2.09
C ILE A 275 -13.45 1.45 -0.70
N ALA A 276 -13.88 0.25 -0.35
CA ALA A 276 -13.61 -0.38 0.94
C ALA A 276 -12.10 -0.51 1.19
N ARG A 277 -11.34 -0.94 0.19
CA ARG A 277 -9.87 -1.03 0.23
C ARG A 277 -9.21 0.33 0.44
N LYS A 278 -9.68 1.37 -0.26
CA LYS A 278 -9.13 2.72 -0.11
C LYS A 278 -9.42 3.31 1.28
N LEU A 279 -10.62 3.15 1.80
CA LEU A 279 -10.94 3.55 3.17
C LEU A 279 -10.06 2.82 4.18
N SER A 280 -9.91 1.51 4.05
CA SER A 280 -9.09 0.70 4.97
C SER A 280 -7.59 0.99 4.86
N SER A 281 -7.11 1.59 3.78
CA SER A 281 -5.71 1.98 3.61
C SER A 281 -5.23 2.99 4.66
N VAL A 282 -6.13 3.77 5.26
CA VAL A 282 -5.81 4.67 6.39
C VAL A 282 -5.19 3.89 7.55
N VAL A 283 -5.75 2.73 7.89
CA VAL A 283 -5.21 1.86 8.94
C VAL A 283 -3.87 1.24 8.51
N GLN A 284 -3.74 0.83 7.25
CA GLN A 284 -2.50 0.29 6.70
C GLN A 284 -1.33 1.31 6.77
N LEU A 285 -1.62 2.61 6.67
CA LEU A 285 -0.61 3.66 6.79
C LEU A 285 0.17 3.58 8.11
N VAL A 286 -0.46 3.13 9.19
CA VAL A 286 0.19 2.94 10.49
C VAL A 286 1.36 1.98 10.35
N ARG A 287 1.12 0.76 9.82
CA ARG A 287 2.18 -0.24 9.61
C ARG A 287 3.31 0.28 8.74
N VAL A 288 2.98 0.88 7.60
CA VAL A 288 3.99 1.36 6.65
C VAL A 288 4.91 2.41 7.27
N ALA A 289 4.37 3.30 8.11
CA ALA A 289 5.19 4.30 8.82
C ALA A 289 6.22 3.65 9.75
N PHE A 290 5.87 2.55 10.41
CA PHE A 290 6.76 1.87 11.36
C PHE A 290 7.79 0.97 10.68
N VAL A 291 7.45 0.30 9.58
CA VAL A 291 8.40 -0.57 8.84
C VAL A 291 9.66 0.18 8.44
N TYR A 292 9.54 1.43 7.99
CA TYR A 292 10.69 2.26 7.61
C TYR A 292 11.64 2.58 8.77
N VAL A 293 11.13 2.56 10.00
CA VAL A 293 11.95 2.88 11.20
C VAL A 293 12.52 1.60 11.82
N ILE A 294 11.74 0.54 11.85
CA ILE A 294 12.09 -0.69 12.57
C ILE A 294 13.12 -1.54 11.82
N ALA A 295 13.03 -1.61 10.49
CA ALA A 295 13.96 -2.42 9.71
C ALA A 295 15.44 -2.01 9.93
N PRO A 296 15.82 -0.71 9.85
CA PRO A 296 17.19 -0.28 10.16
C PRO A 296 17.59 -0.49 11.62
N LEU A 297 16.65 -0.28 12.57
CA LEU A 297 16.92 -0.49 14.01
C LEU A 297 17.16 -1.97 14.34
N ALA A 298 16.34 -2.87 13.79
CA ALA A 298 16.53 -4.29 13.95
C ALA A 298 17.87 -4.77 13.36
N ALA A 299 18.22 -4.27 12.16
CA ALA A 299 19.48 -4.60 11.51
C ALA A 299 20.72 -4.07 12.26
N SER A 300 20.61 -2.93 12.93
CA SER A 300 21.71 -2.42 13.79
C SER A 300 21.83 -3.18 15.09
N ALA A 301 20.71 -3.63 15.67
CA ALA A 301 20.67 -4.37 16.92
C ALA A 301 21.11 -5.84 16.76
N GLU A 302 20.88 -6.47 15.61
CA GLU A 302 21.31 -7.84 15.34
C GLU A 302 22.82 -8.04 15.51
N ARG A 303 23.60 -7.01 15.16
CA ARG A 303 25.06 -7.02 15.31
C ARG A 303 25.53 -6.87 16.76
N ALA A 304 24.65 -6.39 17.64
CA ALA A 304 24.98 -6.05 19.02
C ALA A 304 24.42 -7.07 20.02
N ASP A 305 23.11 -7.33 20.03
CA ASP A 305 22.47 -8.25 20.97
C ASP A 305 21.04 -8.62 20.53
N ARG A 306 20.70 -9.94 20.59
CA ARG A 306 19.34 -10.46 20.33
C ARG A 306 18.27 -9.93 21.30
N ALA A 307 18.64 -9.64 22.54
CA ALA A 307 17.72 -9.07 23.53
C ALA A 307 17.23 -7.70 23.10
N GLN A 308 18.10 -6.88 22.50
CA GLN A 308 17.73 -5.56 21.96
C GLN A 308 16.76 -5.67 20.76
N VAL A 309 16.93 -6.68 19.90
CA VAL A 309 15.98 -6.96 18.80
C VAL A 309 14.60 -7.31 19.36
N ALA A 310 14.53 -8.16 20.40
CA ALA A 310 13.28 -8.54 21.05
C ALA A 310 12.57 -7.34 21.69
N GLU A 311 13.32 -6.44 22.34
CA GLU A 311 12.79 -5.22 22.95
C GLU A 311 12.21 -4.26 21.89
N ILE A 312 12.95 -4.01 20.80
CA ILE A 312 12.48 -3.20 19.67
C ILE A 312 11.21 -3.80 19.06
N TYR A 313 11.18 -5.12 18.88
CA TYR A 313 10.03 -5.82 18.32
C TYR A 313 8.79 -5.70 19.23
N ALA A 314 8.95 -5.94 20.53
CA ALA A 314 7.87 -5.81 21.50
C ALA A 314 7.35 -4.37 21.60
N TYR A 315 8.24 -3.38 21.70
CA TYR A 315 7.91 -1.95 21.69
C TYR A 315 7.11 -1.56 20.45
N ALA A 316 7.59 -1.94 19.28
CA ALA A 316 6.94 -1.62 18.02
C ALA A 316 5.54 -2.23 17.91
N THR A 317 5.38 -3.47 18.32
CA THR A 317 4.10 -4.18 18.30
C THR A 317 3.09 -3.48 19.22
N ARG A 318 3.49 -3.12 20.45
CA ARG A 318 2.64 -2.38 21.39
C ARG A 318 2.22 -1.01 20.84
N LEU A 319 3.17 -0.28 20.26
CA LEU A 319 2.90 1.06 19.73
C LEU A 319 1.97 1.03 18.51
N ILE A 320 2.17 0.06 17.59
CA ILE A 320 1.29 -0.12 16.43
C ILE A 320 -0.11 -0.54 16.89
N ALA A 321 -0.22 -1.48 17.83
CA ALA A 321 -1.49 -1.91 18.37
C ALA A 321 -2.25 -0.75 19.02
N ALA A 322 -1.56 0.10 19.80
CA ALA A 322 -2.13 1.28 20.46
C ALA A 322 -2.67 2.35 19.47
N ILE A 323 -2.23 2.32 18.21
CA ILE A 323 -2.69 3.26 17.18
C ILE A 323 -3.71 2.57 16.25
N ALA A 324 -3.37 1.38 15.71
CA ALA A 324 -4.15 0.75 14.65
C ALA A 324 -5.50 0.19 15.14
N LEU A 325 -5.55 -0.37 16.35
CA LEU A 325 -6.78 -0.98 16.87
C LEU A 325 -7.87 0.06 17.16
N PRO A 326 -7.63 1.14 17.93
CA PRO A 326 -8.66 2.16 18.14
C PRO A 326 -9.04 2.89 16.86
N LEU A 327 -8.08 3.15 15.95
CA LEU A 327 -8.36 3.73 14.65
C LEU A 327 -9.32 2.85 13.85
N ALA A 328 -9.03 1.55 13.73
CA ALA A 328 -9.87 0.62 12.99
C ALA A 328 -11.27 0.49 13.59
N ALA A 329 -11.39 0.42 14.93
CA ALA A 329 -12.68 0.32 15.62
C ALA A 329 -13.55 1.55 15.41
N VAL A 330 -12.97 2.75 15.52
CA VAL A 330 -13.70 4.01 15.29
C VAL A 330 -14.14 4.14 13.84
N LEU A 331 -13.26 3.83 12.87
CA LEU A 331 -13.59 3.89 11.44
C LEU A 331 -14.61 2.81 11.05
N ALA A 332 -14.52 1.61 11.63
CA ALA A 332 -15.50 0.54 11.43
C ALA A 332 -16.88 0.94 11.98
N ALA A 333 -16.93 1.51 13.17
CA ALA A 333 -18.15 2.03 13.79
C ALA A 333 -18.78 3.17 12.96
N GLY A 334 -17.95 4.09 12.45
CA GLY A 334 -18.36 5.20 11.58
C GLY A 334 -18.50 4.84 10.10
N SER A 335 -18.44 3.55 9.72
CA SER A 335 -18.41 3.11 8.32
C SER A 335 -19.62 3.58 7.50
N ALA A 336 -20.79 3.67 8.09
CA ALA A 336 -22.00 4.17 7.42
C ALA A 336 -21.83 5.63 6.97
N SER A 337 -21.38 6.52 7.85
CA SER A 337 -21.12 7.93 7.52
C SER A 337 -19.92 8.11 6.56
N LEU A 338 -18.94 7.21 6.60
CA LEU A 338 -17.84 7.23 5.61
C LEU A 338 -18.33 6.82 4.22
N LEU A 339 -19.23 5.84 4.14
CA LEU A 339 -19.78 5.36 2.88
C LEU A 339 -20.81 6.32 2.27
N SER A 340 -21.51 7.14 3.07
CA SER A 340 -22.43 8.15 2.56
C SER A 340 -21.75 9.16 1.64
N LEU A 341 -20.45 9.41 1.82
CA LEU A 341 -19.65 10.25 0.90
C LEU A 341 -19.65 9.73 -0.55
N PHE A 342 -19.91 8.43 -0.75
CA PHE A 342 -19.94 7.76 -2.05
C PHE A 342 -21.37 7.55 -2.59
N GLY A 343 -22.38 8.06 -1.88
CA GLY A 343 -23.80 7.88 -2.18
C GLY A 343 -24.40 6.61 -1.56
N ASP A 344 -25.73 6.51 -1.59
CA ASP A 344 -26.48 5.47 -0.89
C ASP A 344 -26.13 4.05 -1.36
N GLN A 345 -25.82 3.89 -2.64
CA GLN A 345 -25.43 2.59 -3.21
C GLN A 345 -24.14 2.02 -2.57
N ALA A 346 -23.29 2.87 -2.01
CA ALA A 346 -22.06 2.44 -1.36
C ALA A 346 -22.31 1.76 0.01
N GLN A 347 -23.49 1.94 0.63
CA GLN A 347 -23.84 1.32 1.91
C GLN A 347 -23.80 -0.21 1.85
N VAL A 348 -23.99 -0.82 0.68
CA VAL A 348 -23.84 -2.27 0.46
C VAL A 348 -22.46 -2.78 0.85
N ALA A 349 -21.42 -1.93 0.71
CA ALA A 349 -20.04 -2.28 1.08
C ALA A 349 -19.75 -2.24 2.58
N ARG A 350 -20.72 -1.91 3.45
CA ARG A 350 -20.47 -1.70 4.89
C ARG A 350 -19.79 -2.90 5.56
N ALA A 351 -20.28 -4.12 5.31
CA ALA A 351 -19.67 -5.33 5.85
C ALA A 351 -18.21 -5.49 5.37
N ALA A 352 -17.97 -5.31 4.06
CA ALA A 352 -16.63 -5.38 3.48
C ALA A 352 -15.68 -4.34 4.06
N VAL A 353 -16.15 -3.11 4.27
CA VAL A 353 -15.36 -2.01 4.90
C VAL A 353 -14.97 -2.37 6.33
N VAL A 354 -15.91 -2.86 7.14
CA VAL A 354 -15.66 -3.28 8.53
C VAL A 354 -14.65 -4.42 8.59
N ILE A 355 -14.82 -5.46 7.75
CA ILE A 355 -13.88 -6.58 7.65
C ILE A 355 -12.47 -6.08 7.31
N LEU A 356 -12.35 -5.21 6.31
CA LEU A 356 -11.06 -4.67 5.89
C LEU A 356 -10.39 -3.79 6.94
N PHE A 357 -11.14 -2.97 7.70
CA PHE A 357 -10.55 -2.19 8.78
C PHE A 357 -9.89 -3.09 9.84
N PHE A 358 -10.59 -4.13 10.29
CA PHE A 358 -10.03 -5.07 11.27
C PHE A 358 -8.92 -5.94 10.68
N ALA A 359 -9.05 -6.40 9.44
CA ALA A 359 -7.99 -7.15 8.77
C ALA A 359 -6.71 -6.32 8.63
N ARG A 360 -6.83 -5.02 8.28
CA ARG A 360 -5.68 -4.11 8.19
C ARG A 360 -5.07 -3.79 9.55
N ALA A 361 -5.87 -3.71 10.61
CA ALA A 361 -5.35 -3.56 11.97
C ALA A 361 -4.59 -4.81 12.43
N ALA A 362 -5.14 -6.00 12.19
CA ALA A 362 -4.46 -7.26 12.45
C ALA A 362 -3.16 -7.39 11.64
N GLU A 363 -3.22 -7.10 10.32
CA GLU A 363 -2.03 -7.05 9.46
C GLU A 363 -0.98 -6.05 9.98
N ALA A 364 -1.40 -4.89 10.48
CA ALA A 364 -0.47 -3.89 11.00
C ALA A 364 0.27 -4.40 12.24
N VAL A 365 -0.44 -5.04 13.16
CA VAL A 365 0.14 -5.58 14.41
C VAL A 365 1.03 -6.81 14.13
N LEU A 366 0.50 -7.78 13.36
CA LEU A 366 1.21 -9.04 13.09
C LEU A 366 2.37 -8.85 12.10
N GLY A 367 2.16 -8.01 11.09
CA GLY A 367 3.07 -7.83 9.96
C GLY A 367 4.36 -7.08 10.29
N ILE A 368 4.52 -6.56 11.51
CA ILE A 368 5.79 -5.99 11.97
C ILE A 368 6.87 -7.08 12.18
N SER A 369 6.45 -8.33 12.31
CA SER A 369 7.34 -9.48 12.35
C SER A 369 8.15 -9.66 11.07
N LEU A 370 7.61 -9.26 9.90
CA LEU A 370 8.27 -9.46 8.62
C LEU A 370 9.61 -8.70 8.47
N PRO A 371 9.73 -7.40 8.77
CA PRO A 371 11.02 -6.72 8.79
C PRO A 371 12.04 -7.34 9.74
N VAL A 372 11.60 -7.83 10.90
CA VAL A 372 12.47 -8.52 11.86
C VAL A 372 12.94 -9.85 11.26
N LEU A 373 12.04 -10.64 10.68
CA LEU A 373 12.36 -11.90 10.02
C LEU A 373 13.36 -11.70 8.85
N GLN A 374 13.23 -10.63 8.08
CA GLN A 374 14.13 -10.31 6.97
C GLN A 374 15.57 -10.01 7.44
N VAL A 375 15.74 -9.57 8.68
CA VAL A 375 17.06 -9.31 9.28
C VAL A 375 17.68 -10.60 9.79
N VAL A 376 16.91 -11.43 10.53
CA VAL A 376 17.47 -12.58 11.28
C VAL A 376 17.35 -13.92 10.55
N ALA A 377 16.58 -14.02 9.44
CA ALA A 377 16.28 -15.29 8.80
C ALA A 377 16.41 -15.25 7.25
N ALA A 378 16.45 -16.43 6.64
CA ALA A 378 16.57 -16.58 5.20
C ALA A 378 15.28 -16.17 4.45
N PHE A 379 15.42 -15.60 3.26
CA PHE A 379 14.32 -15.14 2.38
C PHE A 379 13.23 -16.19 2.09
N ARG A 380 13.60 -17.48 2.10
CA ARG A 380 12.65 -18.61 1.92
C ARG A 380 11.46 -18.55 2.90
N HIS A 381 11.66 -18.06 4.12
CA HIS A 381 10.61 -17.94 5.13
C HIS A 381 9.53 -16.92 4.74
N GLN A 382 9.92 -15.83 4.10
CA GLN A 382 8.96 -14.86 3.56
C GLN A 382 8.12 -15.47 2.44
N LEU A 383 8.75 -16.19 1.52
CA LEU A 383 8.05 -16.82 0.39
C LEU A 383 7.04 -17.87 0.87
N THR A 384 7.43 -18.72 1.84
CA THR A 384 6.50 -19.73 2.43
C THR A 384 5.31 -19.05 3.10
N ALA A 385 5.50 -17.97 3.85
CA ALA A 385 4.42 -17.21 4.47
C ALA A 385 3.45 -16.65 3.40
N SER A 386 3.99 -16.11 2.32
CA SER A 386 3.19 -15.54 1.23
C SER A 386 2.38 -16.59 0.49
N LEU A 387 2.99 -17.72 0.13
CA LEU A 387 2.30 -18.85 -0.54
C LEU A 387 1.20 -19.46 0.33
N PHE A 388 1.49 -19.65 1.62
CA PHE A 388 0.50 -20.19 2.55
C PHE A 388 -0.67 -19.23 2.75
N GLY A 389 -0.43 -17.93 2.83
CA GLY A 389 -1.47 -16.91 2.89
C GLY A 389 -2.40 -16.95 1.67
N VAL A 390 -1.85 -17.12 0.45
CA VAL A 390 -2.65 -17.29 -0.77
C VAL A 390 -3.45 -18.59 -0.73
N ALA A 391 -2.84 -19.71 -0.34
CA ALA A 391 -3.53 -20.98 -0.25
C ALA A 391 -4.72 -20.91 0.71
N VAL A 392 -4.54 -20.26 1.87
CA VAL A 392 -5.62 -20.02 2.83
C VAL A 392 -6.70 -19.10 2.27
N ALA A 393 -6.34 -18.02 1.54
CA ALA A 393 -7.31 -17.15 0.90
C ALA A 393 -8.16 -17.89 -0.14
N VAL A 394 -7.53 -18.73 -0.96
CA VAL A 394 -8.24 -19.56 -1.96
C VAL A 394 -9.13 -20.58 -1.29
N GLY A 395 -8.62 -21.32 -0.28
CA GLY A 395 -9.41 -22.29 0.47
C GLY A 395 -10.60 -21.66 1.20
N ALA A 396 -10.40 -20.51 1.85
CA ALA A 396 -11.46 -19.74 2.47
C ALA A 396 -12.46 -19.24 1.42
N GLY A 397 -12.00 -18.77 0.27
CA GLY A 397 -12.85 -18.36 -0.84
C GLY A 397 -13.75 -19.47 -1.33
N TRP A 398 -13.21 -20.67 -1.52
CA TRP A 398 -13.99 -21.85 -1.92
C TRP A 398 -15.07 -22.23 -0.91
N LEU A 399 -14.79 -22.07 0.39
CA LEU A 399 -15.75 -22.40 1.46
C LEU A 399 -16.81 -21.31 1.68
N ILE A 400 -16.47 -20.03 1.47
CA ILE A 400 -17.29 -18.91 1.95
C ILE A 400 -18.07 -18.22 0.83
N VAL A 401 -17.50 -18.08 -0.39
CA VAL A 401 -18.07 -17.24 -1.45
C VAL A 401 -19.46 -17.70 -1.92
N GLY A 402 -19.83 -18.95 -1.76
CA GLY A 402 -21.17 -19.44 -2.09
C GLY A 402 -22.22 -19.31 -0.96
N GLN A 403 -21.80 -18.92 0.25
CA GLN A 403 -22.65 -18.91 1.45
C GLN A 403 -23.13 -17.52 1.86
N MET A 404 -22.55 -16.46 1.28
CA MET A 404 -22.92 -15.07 1.53
C MET A 404 -22.83 -14.25 0.23
N ASP A 405 -23.13 -12.95 0.29
CA ASP A 405 -22.96 -12.09 -0.86
C ASP A 405 -21.49 -12.08 -1.33
N ALA A 406 -21.27 -12.00 -2.65
CA ALA A 406 -19.95 -12.16 -3.24
C ALA A 406 -18.94 -11.11 -2.74
N LEU A 407 -19.39 -9.86 -2.54
CA LEU A 407 -18.52 -8.78 -2.05
C LEU A 407 -17.98 -9.09 -0.66
N THR A 408 -18.87 -9.46 0.28
CA THR A 408 -18.48 -9.82 1.66
C THR A 408 -17.66 -11.10 1.67
N GLY A 409 -18.06 -12.14 0.90
CA GLY A 409 -17.37 -13.42 0.85
C GLY A 409 -15.94 -13.31 0.33
N VAL A 410 -15.74 -12.65 -0.81
CA VAL A 410 -14.39 -12.42 -1.38
C VAL A 410 -13.55 -11.56 -0.43
N THR A 411 -14.15 -10.50 0.15
CA THR A 411 -13.43 -9.63 1.09
C THR A 411 -12.99 -10.40 2.33
N LEU A 412 -13.85 -11.24 2.90
CA LEU A 412 -13.54 -12.04 4.08
C LEU A 412 -12.45 -13.08 3.79
N ALA A 413 -12.57 -13.82 2.69
CA ALA A 413 -11.60 -14.83 2.28
C ALA A 413 -10.20 -14.22 2.09
N MET A 414 -10.13 -13.11 1.37
CA MET A 414 -8.88 -12.38 1.17
C MET A 414 -8.32 -11.79 2.47
N SER A 415 -9.19 -11.31 3.36
CA SER A 415 -8.78 -10.79 4.67
C SER A 415 -8.20 -11.89 5.56
N ILE A 416 -8.77 -13.08 5.58
CA ILE A 416 -8.25 -14.25 6.30
C ILE A 416 -6.85 -14.60 5.77
N GLY A 417 -6.68 -14.73 4.45
CA GLY A 417 -5.38 -15.00 3.85
C GLY A 417 -4.32 -13.93 4.17
N LEU A 418 -4.71 -12.65 4.12
CA LEU A 418 -3.85 -11.52 4.45
C LEU A 418 -3.37 -11.57 5.92
N VAL A 419 -4.28 -11.82 6.86
CA VAL A 419 -3.97 -11.93 8.29
C VAL A 419 -3.08 -13.14 8.57
N VAL A 420 -3.36 -14.28 7.94
CA VAL A 420 -2.51 -15.48 8.05
C VAL A 420 -1.13 -15.21 7.48
N MET A 421 -1.03 -14.61 6.29
CA MET A 421 0.25 -14.22 5.68
C MET A 421 1.07 -13.30 6.60
N ALA A 422 0.42 -12.38 7.32
CA ALA A 422 1.08 -11.49 8.27
C ALA A 422 1.46 -12.19 9.58
N GLY A 423 0.70 -13.20 10.00
CA GLY A 423 0.93 -13.94 11.26
C GLY A 423 2.01 -15.00 11.17
N ILE A 424 2.23 -15.62 10.00
CA ILE A 424 3.23 -16.67 9.81
C ILE A 424 4.65 -16.21 10.18
N PRO A 425 5.14 -15.02 9.74
CA PRO A 425 6.46 -14.54 10.16
C PRO A 425 6.61 -14.42 11.68
N MET A 426 5.55 -14.05 12.38
CA MET A 426 5.54 -14.02 13.86
C MET A 426 5.72 -15.43 14.44
N ALA A 427 4.99 -16.41 13.92
CA ALA A 427 5.13 -17.80 14.37
C ALA A 427 6.53 -18.37 14.03
N GLN A 428 7.04 -18.07 12.83
CA GLN A 428 8.39 -18.48 12.43
C GLN A 428 9.46 -17.90 13.37
N LEU A 429 9.38 -16.59 13.70
CA LEU A 429 10.28 -15.95 14.66
C LEU A 429 10.19 -16.58 16.05
N ALA A 430 8.98 -16.87 16.52
CA ALA A 430 8.78 -17.50 17.83
C ALA A 430 9.36 -18.91 17.90
N ILE A 431 9.21 -19.71 16.83
CA ILE A 431 9.64 -21.12 16.79
C ILE A 431 11.15 -21.22 16.51
N SER A 432 11.65 -20.55 15.45
CA SER A 432 13.03 -20.71 14.99
C SER A 432 14.02 -19.85 15.77
N GLU A 433 13.64 -18.63 16.11
CA GLU A 433 14.54 -17.64 16.72
C GLU A 433 14.23 -17.37 18.20
N ARG A 434 13.15 -17.95 18.74
CA ARG A 434 12.63 -17.69 20.09
C ARG A 434 12.39 -16.20 20.36
N LEU A 435 12.03 -15.46 19.30
CA LEU A 435 11.70 -14.04 19.34
C LEU A 435 10.20 -13.87 19.23
N HIS A 436 9.57 -13.26 20.24
CA HIS A 436 8.15 -12.92 20.22
C HIS A 436 7.91 -11.54 20.85
N PRO A 437 6.85 -10.80 20.43
CA PRO A 437 6.60 -9.45 20.92
C PRO A 437 5.83 -9.42 22.25
N PHE A 438 5.44 -10.58 22.78
CA PHE A 438 4.59 -10.71 23.97
C PHE A 438 5.47 -10.79 25.23
N ASP A 439 5.75 -9.65 25.82
CA ASP A 439 6.45 -9.55 27.12
C ASP A 439 5.46 -9.56 28.30
N ARG A 440 5.98 -9.48 29.52
CA ARG A 440 5.18 -9.47 30.76
C ARG A 440 4.23 -8.27 30.86
N GLN A 441 4.52 -7.18 30.15
CA GLN A 441 3.69 -5.96 30.15
C GLN A 441 2.56 -6.02 29.12
N PHE A 442 2.71 -6.87 28.08
CA PHE A 442 1.76 -6.97 26.98
C PHE A 442 0.30 -7.21 27.41
N PRO A 443 -0.03 -8.13 28.35
CA PRO A 443 -1.42 -8.39 28.73
C PRO A 443 -2.11 -7.15 29.30
N LEU A 444 -1.42 -6.35 30.13
CA LEU A 444 -1.96 -5.14 30.72
C LEU A 444 -2.15 -4.03 29.66
N VAL A 445 -1.18 -3.89 28.76
CA VAL A 445 -1.28 -2.95 27.62
C VAL A 445 -2.43 -3.34 26.70
N ALA A 446 -2.56 -4.63 26.39
CA ALA A 446 -3.64 -5.15 25.55
C ALA A 446 -5.02 -4.92 26.19
N LEU A 447 -5.17 -5.21 27.49
CA LEU A 447 -6.43 -4.98 28.21
C LEU A 447 -6.83 -3.50 28.22
N ARG A 448 -5.92 -2.61 28.59
CA ARG A 448 -6.18 -1.15 28.60
C ARG A 448 -6.48 -0.63 27.19
N GLY A 449 -5.69 -1.05 26.21
CA GLY A 449 -5.90 -0.71 24.81
C GLY A 449 -7.26 -1.19 24.30
N MET A 450 -7.68 -2.40 24.66
CA MET A 450 -8.96 -2.96 24.29
C MET A 450 -10.13 -2.19 24.90
N LEU A 451 -10.05 -1.81 26.18
CA LEU A 451 -11.08 -1.00 26.83
C LEU A 451 -11.25 0.37 26.16
N ILE A 452 -10.13 1.05 25.83
CA ILE A 452 -10.16 2.33 25.11
C ILE A 452 -10.75 2.13 23.72
N THR A 453 -10.34 1.09 23.01
CA THR A 453 -10.84 0.76 21.67
C THR A 453 -12.34 0.51 21.68
N LEU A 454 -12.85 -0.27 22.63
CA LEU A 454 -14.28 -0.53 22.80
C LEU A 454 -15.06 0.75 23.14
N ALA A 455 -14.58 1.54 24.09
CA ALA A 455 -15.23 2.80 24.46
C ALA A 455 -15.29 3.78 23.28
N ALA A 456 -14.19 3.93 22.54
CA ALA A 456 -14.13 4.80 21.37
C ALA A 456 -15.02 4.29 20.22
N GLY A 457 -15.05 2.97 19.99
CA GLY A 457 -15.94 2.34 19.01
C GLY A 457 -17.43 2.55 19.34
N LEU A 458 -17.81 2.37 20.60
CA LEU A 458 -19.19 2.61 21.07
C LEU A 458 -19.57 4.10 20.92
N LEU A 459 -18.68 5.01 21.27
CA LEU A 459 -18.89 6.44 21.06
C LEU A 459 -19.07 6.78 19.59
N ALA A 460 -18.23 6.22 18.72
CA ALA A 460 -18.33 6.43 17.27
C ALA A 460 -19.63 5.85 16.69
N LEU A 461 -20.09 4.69 17.18
CA LEU A 461 -21.41 4.14 16.83
C LEU A 461 -22.56 5.06 17.23
N PHE A 462 -22.47 5.70 18.38
CA PHE A 462 -23.47 6.69 18.80
C PHE A 462 -23.44 7.92 17.90
N ILE A 463 -22.27 8.45 17.61
CA ILE A 463 -22.05 9.60 16.73
C ILE A 463 -22.53 9.32 15.30
N SER A 464 -22.37 8.10 14.80
CA SER A 464 -22.81 7.72 13.43
C SER A 464 -24.34 7.76 13.23
N ARG A 465 -25.12 7.99 14.29
CA ARG A 465 -26.58 8.25 14.21
C ARG A 465 -26.91 9.71 13.94
N LEU A 466 -25.94 10.61 14.06
CA LEU A 466 -26.10 12.03 13.75
C LEU A 466 -26.06 12.24 12.22
N PRO A 467 -26.57 13.37 11.72
CA PRO A 467 -26.42 13.73 10.30
C PRO A 467 -24.94 13.75 9.88
N ASP A 468 -24.64 13.24 8.68
CA ASP A 468 -23.27 13.04 8.19
C ASP A 468 -22.36 14.29 8.29
N PRO A 469 -22.82 15.53 8.00
CA PRO A 469 -21.98 16.72 8.14
C PRO A 469 -21.44 16.94 9.56
N VAL A 470 -22.16 16.43 10.58
CA VAL A 470 -21.76 16.49 11.98
C VAL A 470 -21.02 15.22 12.39
N ALA A 471 -21.49 14.06 11.94
CA ALA A 471 -20.92 12.77 12.30
C ALA A 471 -19.47 12.63 11.82
N LEU A 472 -19.17 12.98 10.56
CA LEU A 472 -17.84 12.81 9.99
C LEU A 472 -16.72 13.55 10.73
N PRO A 473 -16.83 14.86 11.03
CA PRO A 473 -15.81 15.56 11.82
C PRO A 473 -15.66 14.98 13.24
N LEU A 474 -16.77 14.58 13.86
CA LEU A 474 -16.74 14.00 15.20
C LEU A 474 -16.09 12.61 15.20
N ILE A 475 -16.31 11.76 14.19
CA ILE A 475 -15.63 10.47 14.03
C ILE A 475 -14.12 10.68 13.94
N VAL A 476 -13.67 11.67 13.14
CA VAL A 476 -12.23 12.01 13.05
C VAL A 476 -11.69 12.46 14.40
N LEU A 477 -12.43 13.30 15.12
CA LEU A 477 -12.03 13.76 16.46
C LEU A 477 -11.94 12.61 17.45
N VAL A 478 -12.93 11.70 17.46
CA VAL A 478 -12.91 10.49 18.29
C VAL A 478 -11.74 9.58 17.94
N ALA A 479 -11.41 9.41 16.66
CA ALA A 479 -10.26 8.62 16.24
C ALA A 479 -8.94 9.20 16.78
N VAL A 480 -8.76 10.52 16.68
CA VAL A 480 -7.57 11.20 17.22
C VAL A 480 -7.54 11.09 18.75
N ALA A 481 -8.66 11.31 19.42
CA ALA A 481 -8.76 11.20 20.88
C ALA A 481 -8.53 9.76 21.38
N ALA A 482 -9.03 8.76 20.65
CA ALA A 482 -8.84 7.34 20.97
C ALA A 482 -7.36 6.93 20.81
N ILE A 483 -6.70 7.34 19.74
CA ILE A 483 -5.27 7.12 19.54
C ILE A 483 -4.48 7.79 20.67
N TRP A 484 -4.77 9.06 20.98
CA TRP A 484 -4.09 9.79 22.05
C TRP A 484 -4.29 9.10 23.39
N SER A 485 -5.52 8.72 23.73
CA SER A 485 -5.85 8.03 24.98
C SER A 485 -5.15 6.67 25.06
N SER A 486 -5.09 5.91 23.97
CA SER A 486 -4.39 4.63 23.94
C SER A 486 -2.89 4.82 24.16
N LEU A 487 -2.27 5.78 23.50
CA LEU A 487 -0.85 6.11 23.69
C LEU A 487 -0.57 6.61 25.12
N ARG A 488 -1.47 7.38 25.74
CA ARG A 488 -1.30 7.96 27.07
C ARG A 488 -1.52 6.96 28.19
N PHE A 489 -2.55 6.13 28.10
CA PHE A 489 -3.03 5.30 29.21
C PHE A 489 -2.80 3.79 29.05
N ALA A 490 -2.67 3.28 27.80
CA ALA A 490 -2.38 1.87 27.60
C ALA A 490 -0.87 1.58 27.59
N LEU A 491 -0.06 2.45 26.98
CA LEU A 491 1.39 2.21 26.90
C LEU A 491 2.09 2.44 28.24
N PRO A 492 3.12 1.62 28.56
CA PRO A 492 4.03 1.80 29.67
C PRO A 492 4.76 3.15 29.60
N GLU A 493 5.19 3.66 30.75
CA GLU A 493 5.92 4.93 30.83
C GLU A 493 7.24 4.91 30.03
N ALA A 494 7.96 3.80 30.09
CA ALA A 494 9.19 3.60 29.32
C ALA A 494 8.97 3.73 27.81
N ASP A 495 7.87 3.12 27.29
CA ASP A 495 7.51 3.20 25.88
C ASP A 495 7.14 4.64 25.48
N ARG A 496 6.40 5.37 26.34
CA ARG A 496 6.07 6.76 26.12
C ARG A 496 7.31 7.67 26.13
N ALA A 497 8.24 7.43 27.05
CA ALA A 497 9.49 8.16 27.15
C ALA A 497 10.35 8.01 25.85
N SER A 498 10.30 6.85 25.22
CA SER A 498 11.00 6.59 23.95
C SER A 498 10.49 7.47 22.78
N LEU A 499 9.28 8.05 22.89
CA LEU A 499 8.77 9.01 21.90
C LEU A 499 9.45 10.41 21.97
N GLY A 500 10.28 10.65 22.97
CA GLY A 500 11.13 11.82 23.11
C GLY A 500 10.39 13.17 23.01
N LYS A 501 10.88 14.07 22.14
CA LYS A 501 10.27 15.40 21.95
C LYS A 501 8.82 15.36 21.50
N THR A 502 8.44 14.36 20.68
CA THR A 502 7.06 14.19 20.21
C THR A 502 6.13 13.81 21.37
N GLY A 503 6.57 12.88 22.25
CA GLY A 503 5.81 12.50 23.44
C GLY A 503 5.56 13.69 24.37
N ARG A 504 6.55 14.57 24.55
CA ARG A 504 6.40 15.81 25.35
C ARG A 504 5.42 16.80 24.71
N LYS A 505 5.53 17.06 23.39
CA LYS A 505 4.60 17.95 22.68
C LYS A 505 3.15 17.48 22.75
N LEU A 506 2.93 16.17 22.68
CA LEU A 506 1.62 15.53 22.74
C LEU A 506 1.14 15.32 24.21
N ARG A 507 1.88 15.78 25.22
CA ARG A 507 1.59 15.58 26.65
C ARG A 507 1.39 14.09 27.02
N LEU A 508 2.10 13.19 26.36
CA LEU A 508 2.10 11.76 26.66
C LEU A 508 3.03 11.43 27.84
N ILE A 509 4.00 12.30 28.06
CA ILE A 509 4.99 12.24 29.15
C ILE A 509 4.73 13.45 30.05
N SER A 510 4.69 13.25 31.35
CA SER A 510 4.61 14.30 32.37
C SER A 510 5.91 15.07 32.46
#